data_609eb227bd67e1d455a59f6780d6f25d
#
_entry.id   609eb227bd67e1d455a59f6780d6f25d
#
_cell.length_a   1.000
_cell.length_b   1.000
_cell.length_c   1.000
_cell.angle_alpha   90.00
_cell.angle_beta   90.00
_cell.angle_gamma   90.00
#
_symmetry.space_group_name_H-M   'P 1'
#
loop_
_entity.id
_entity.type
_entity.pdbx_description
1 polymer ?
#
loop_
_entity_poly.entity_id
_entity_poly.type
_entity_poly.pdbx_seq_one_letter_code
_entity_poly.pdbx_strand_id
1 'polypeptide(L)'
;MLDAYNVKINSSCGVHVHFNAGDFNLTTWQNLILSYKHAETEIDKFMPASRRGNRNTYCRSLRGFSDEDIRSAESIESLQRLFGSRYMKVNLEAYSRHRTVEFRQHSGTINFTKIENWVRFLGRMIIFASTASLPAGIRLEDF
;
A
#
# COMPACT_ATOMS: atom_id res chain seq x y z
N MET A 1 -11.54 11.77 20.33
CA MET A 1 -10.54 12.83 20.61
C MET A 1 -10.40 13.83 19.48
N LEU A 2 -10.25 13.41 18.22
CA LEU A 2 -10.18 14.33 17.07
C LEU A 2 -11.44 15.17 16.88
N ASP A 3 -12.61 14.64 17.20
CA ASP A 3 -13.88 15.36 17.14
C ASP A 3 -13.93 16.57 18.10
N ALA A 4 -13.25 16.50 19.24
CA ALA A 4 -13.18 17.58 20.22
C ALA A 4 -12.46 18.83 19.67
N TYR A 5 -11.66 18.67 18.60
CA TYR A 5 -10.93 19.75 17.94
C TYR A 5 -11.63 20.25 16.67
N ASN A 6 -12.88 19.83 16.44
CA ASN A 6 -13.65 20.20 15.24
C ASN A 6 -12.93 19.88 13.92
N VAL A 7 -12.31 18.72 13.87
CA VAL A 7 -11.59 18.25 12.67
C VAL A 7 -12.57 17.93 11.55
N LYS A 8 -12.33 18.50 10.39
CA LYS A 8 -13.15 18.26 9.19
C LYS A 8 -12.37 17.40 8.19
N ILE A 9 -13.08 16.48 7.56
CA ILE A 9 -12.55 15.57 6.54
C ILE A 9 -13.32 15.77 5.25
N ASN A 10 -12.61 15.78 4.13
CA ASN A 10 -13.20 15.83 2.80
C ASN A 10 -12.54 14.78 1.87
N SER A 11 -13.00 14.70 0.62
CA SER A 11 -12.53 13.71 -0.36
C SER A 11 -11.06 13.86 -0.74
N SER A 12 -10.42 15.01 -0.47
CA SER A 12 -8.99 15.21 -0.74
C SER A 12 -8.10 14.65 0.35
N CYS A 13 -8.64 14.39 1.56
CA CYS A 13 -7.88 13.84 2.67
C CYS A 13 -7.65 12.33 2.50
N GLY A 14 -6.46 11.87 2.89
CA GLY A 14 -6.13 10.45 2.96
C GLY A 14 -5.53 10.11 4.31
N VAL A 15 -5.72 8.86 4.75
CA VAL A 15 -4.98 8.29 5.88
C VAL A 15 -3.75 7.61 5.31
N HIS A 16 -2.58 8.14 5.63
CA HIS A 16 -1.31 7.54 5.23
C HIS A 16 -0.75 6.75 6.41
N VAL A 17 -0.39 5.51 6.14
CA VAL A 17 0.16 4.59 7.16
C VAL A 17 1.57 4.22 6.77
N HIS A 18 2.51 4.42 7.69
CA HIS A 18 3.90 4.03 7.52
C HIS A 18 4.22 2.83 8.41
N PHE A 19 4.87 1.83 7.83
CA PHE A 19 5.47 0.72 8.58
C PHE A 19 6.98 0.76 8.42
N ASN A 20 7.69 0.41 9.50
CA ASN A 20 9.13 0.24 9.42
C ASN A 20 9.49 -0.86 8.42
N ALA A 21 10.34 -0.52 7.46
CA ALA A 21 10.80 -1.42 6.40
C ALA A 21 12.33 -1.63 6.44
N GLY A 22 12.98 -1.20 7.51
CA GLY A 22 14.44 -1.30 7.65
C GLY A 22 14.97 -2.73 7.56
N ASP A 23 14.15 -3.72 7.95
CA ASP A 23 14.51 -5.13 7.91
C ASP A 23 14.04 -5.86 6.64
N PHE A 24 13.42 -5.14 5.69
CA PHE A 24 12.95 -5.76 4.44
C PHE A 24 14.14 -6.11 3.54
N ASN A 25 14.14 -7.33 3.03
CA ASN A 25 14.97 -7.70 1.89
C ASN A 25 14.21 -7.46 0.57
N LEU A 26 14.88 -7.62 -0.56
CA LEU A 26 14.27 -7.41 -1.88
C LEU A 26 13.03 -8.30 -2.09
N THR A 27 13.12 -9.57 -1.68
CA THR A 27 12.01 -10.51 -1.81
C THR A 27 10.78 -10.04 -1.02
N THR A 28 10.97 -9.53 0.18
CA THR A 28 9.87 -8.95 0.99
C THR A 28 9.21 -7.78 0.27
N TRP A 29 10.00 -6.88 -0.32
CA TRP A 29 9.47 -5.77 -1.11
C TRP A 29 8.65 -6.25 -2.31
N GLN A 30 9.20 -7.18 -3.08
CA GLN A 30 8.52 -7.74 -4.26
C GLN A 30 7.21 -8.44 -3.86
N ASN A 31 7.26 -9.25 -2.81
CA ASN A 31 6.09 -9.95 -2.30
C ASN A 31 5.01 -8.99 -1.82
N LEU A 32 5.38 -7.94 -1.09
CA LEU A 32 4.43 -6.95 -0.60
C LEU A 32 3.73 -6.22 -1.75
N ILE A 33 4.50 -5.77 -2.73
CA ILE A 33 3.96 -5.07 -3.90
C ILE A 33 3.02 -5.98 -4.69
N LEU A 34 3.43 -7.23 -4.94
CA LEU A 34 2.60 -8.21 -5.65
C LEU A 34 1.34 -8.55 -4.88
N SER A 35 1.44 -8.72 -3.56
CA SER A 35 0.29 -8.97 -2.69
C SER A 35 -0.73 -7.84 -2.79
N TYR A 36 -0.28 -6.61 -2.65
CA TYR A 36 -1.17 -5.45 -2.76
C TYR A 36 -1.79 -5.34 -4.15
N LYS A 37 -0.96 -5.46 -5.19
CA LYS A 37 -1.40 -5.39 -6.59
C LYS A 37 -2.51 -6.42 -6.89
N HIS A 38 -2.31 -7.67 -6.48
CA HIS A 38 -3.27 -8.75 -6.74
C HIS A 38 -4.55 -8.58 -5.90
N ALA A 39 -4.45 -8.02 -4.70
CA ALA A 39 -5.59 -7.73 -3.84
C ALA A 39 -6.28 -6.39 -4.15
N GLU A 40 -5.69 -5.54 -4.99
CA GLU A 40 -6.12 -4.15 -5.18
C GLU A 40 -7.59 -4.02 -5.59
N THR A 41 -8.10 -4.90 -6.48
CA THR A 41 -9.49 -4.88 -6.90
C THR A 41 -10.45 -5.13 -5.73
N GLU A 42 -10.10 -6.03 -4.82
CA GLU A 42 -10.89 -6.29 -3.62
C GLU A 42 -10.75 -5.15 -2.60
N ILE A 43 -9.55 -4.63 -2.43
CA ILE A 43 -9.30 -3.47 -1.56
C ILE A 43 -10.11 -2.27 -2.05
N ASP A 44 -10.17 -2.04 -3.36
CA ASP A 44 -10.93 -0.94 -3.96
C ASP A 44 -12.41 -0.97 -3.53
N LYS A 45 -12.99 -2.14 -3.27
CA LYS A 45 -14.39 -2.26 -2.84
C LYS A 45 -14.65 -1.62 -1.47
N PHE A 46 -13.61 -1.52 -0.63
CA PHE A 46 -13.70 -0.88 0.68
C PHE A 46 -13.41 0.63 0.63
N MET A 47 -13.02 1.14 -0.54
CA MET A 47 -12.63 2.53 -0.71
C MET A 47 -13.73 3.32 -1.41
N PRO A 48 -13.86 4.62 -1.14
CA PRO A 48 -14.74 5.48 -1.92
C PRO A 48 -14.29 5.53 -3.39
N ALA A 49 -15.22 5.80 -4.28
CA ALA A 49 -14.96 5.80 -5.73
C ALA A 49 -13.76 6.67 -6.14
N SER A 50 -13.54 7.78 -5.46
CA SER A 50 -12.43 8.70 -5.73
C SER A 50 -11.04 8.12 -5.46
N ARG A 51 -10.95 6.98 -4.75
CA ARG A 51 -9.68 6.35 -4.39
C ARG A 51 -9.51 4.95 -4.99
N ARG A 52 -10.35 4.60 -5.96
CA ARG A 52 -10.30 3.32 -6.67
C ARG A 52 -9.53 3.44 -7.98
N GLY A 53 -8.85 2.37 -8.38
CA GLY A 53 -8.10 2.33 -9.64
C GLY A 53 -7.12 3.49 -9.74
N ASN A 54 -7.18 4.23 -10.85
CA ASN A 54 -6.35 5.42 -11.10
C ASN A 54 -7.11 6.75 -11.01
N ARG A 55 -8.25 6.75 -10.34
CA ARG A 55 -9.09 7.96 -10.25
C ARG A 55 -8.48 9.07 -9.39
N ASN A 56 -7.48 8.74 -8.58
CA ASN A 56 -6.80 9.70 -7.71
C ASN A 56 -5.32 9.75 -8.05
N THR A 57 -4.83 10.93 -8.42
CA THR A 57 -3.41 11.13 -8.78
C THR A 57 -2.46 10.97 -7.59
N TYR A 58 -2.96 11.04 -6.35
CA TYR A 58 -2.17 10.92 -5.14
C TYR A 58 -2.12 9.48 -4.58
N CYS A 59 -2.85 8.54 -5.19
CA CYS A 59 -2.79 7.11 -4.86
C CYS A 59 -3.08 6.27 -6.11
N ARG A 60 -2.08 6.18 -6.99
CA ARG A 60 -2.17 5.46 -8.26
C ARG A 60 -2.13 3.96 -8.09
N SER A 61 -2.80 3.28 -9.01
CA SER A 61 -2.87 1.81 -9.06
C SER A 61 -1.52 1.17 -9.37
N LEU A 62 -1.26 0.02 -8.72
CA LEU A 62 -0.14 -0.85 -9.06
C LEU A 62 -0.45 -1.80 -10.21
N ARG A 63 -1.70 -1.92 -10.62
CA ARG A 63 -2.13 -2.90 -11.63
C ARG A 63 -1.60 -2.64 -13.04
N GLY A 64 -1.14 -1.43 -13.32
CA GLY A 64 -0.51 -1.08 -14.60
C GLY A 64 0.90 -1.64 -14.78
N PHE A 65 1.51 -2.18 -13.74
CA PHE A 65 2.85 -2.75 -13.77
C PHE A 65 2.78 -4.27 -13.84
N SER A 66 3.63 -4.90 -14.67
CA SER A 66 3.61 -6.36 -14.82
C SER A 66 4.24 -7.04 -13.60
N ASP A 67 3.76 -8.26 -13.30
CA ASP A 67 4.37 -9.09 -12.26
C ASP A 67 5.82 -9.42 -12.60
N GLU A 68 6.09 -9.66 -13.87
CA GLU A 68 7.44 -9.97 -14.36
C GLU A 68 8.41 -8.82 -14.08
N ASP A 69 8.04 -7.58 -14.39
CA ASP A 69 8.88 -6.41 -14.12
C ASP A 69 9.17 -6.26 -12.61
N ILE A 70 8.16 -6.50 -11.79
CA ILE A 70 8.31 -6.45 -10.33
C ILE A 70 9.26 -7.55 -9.85
N ARG A 71 9.09 -8.78 -10.33
CA ARG A 71 9.93 -9.93 -9.97
C ARG A 71 11.36 -9.83 -10.51
N SER A 72 11.56 -9.15 -11.63
CA SER A 72 12.88 -8.99 -12.28
C SER A 72 13.70 -7.86 -11.68
N ALA A 73 13.14 -7.04 -10.79
CA ALA A 73 13.88 -5.97 -10.14
C ALA A 73 15.03 -6.56 -9.32
N GLU A 74 16.18 -5.93 -9.39
CA GLU A 74 17.42 -6.41 -8.74
C GLU A 74 17.67 -5.74 -7.38
N SER A 75 16.93 -4.65 -7.08
CA SER A 75 17.10 -3.87 -5.86
C SER A 75 15.85 -3.05 -5.56
N ILE A 76 15.76 -2.51 -4.33
CA ILE A 76 14.69 -1.56 -3.99
C ILE A 76 14.75 -0.31 -4.88
N GLU A 77 15.93 0.15 -5.23
CA GLU A 77 16.12 1.28 -6.13
C GLU A 77 15.55 1.00 -7.53
N SER A 78 15.69 -0.23 -8.03
CA SER A 78 15.07 -0.65 -9.28
C SER A 78 13.54 -0.62 -9.22
N LEU A 79 12.96 -1.06 -8.11
CA LEU A 79 11.52 -0.98 -7.88
C LEU A 79 11.05 0.48 -7.79
N GLN A 80 11.78 1.32 -7.09
CA GLN A 80 11.48 2.76 -7.01
C GLN A 80 11.47 3.41 -8.39
N ARG A 81 12.44 3.09 -9.23
CA ARG A 81 12.51 3.59 -10.62
C ARG A 81 11.36 3.05 -11.48
N LEU A 82 10.99 1.79 -11.29
CA LEU A 82 9.88 1.17 -12.03
C LEU A 82 8.58 1.93 -11.78
N PHE A 83 8.26 2.25 -10.55
CA PHE A 83 7.04 2.98 -10.20
C PHE A 83 7.15 4.48 -10.47
N GLY A 84 8.32 5.07 -10.33
CA GLY A 84 8.64 6.43 -10.76
C GLY A 84 7.90 7.55 -10.03
N SER A 85 7.18 7.25 -8.93
CA SER A 85 6.39 8.24 -8.21
C SER A 85 6.13 7.81 -6.77
N ARG A 86 6.10 8.80 -5.88
CA ARG A 86 5.62 8.60 -4.49
C ARG A 86 4.09 8.51 -4.39
N TYR A 87 3.38 8.88 -5.45
CA TYR A 87 1.91 8.96 -5.45
C TYR A 87 1.25 7.65 -5.85
N MET A 88 1.83 6.55 -5.45
CA MET A 88 1.29 5.21 -5.61
C MET A 88 0.49 4.80 -4.36
N LYS A 89 -0.44 3.86 -4.50
CA LYS A 89 -1.15 3.27 -3.34
C LYS A 89 -0.20 2.69 -2.32
N VAL A 90 0.91 2.10 -2.78
CA VAL A 90 2.06 1.71 -1.98
C VAL A 90 3.24 2.56 -2.44
N ASN A 91 3.73 3.42 -1.56
CA ASN A 91 4.82 4.34 -1.87
C ASN A 91 6.15 3.80 -1.36
N LEU A 92 7.04 3.47 -2.30
CA LEU A 92 8.38 2.97 -2.00
C LEU A 92 9.40 4.09 -1.76
N GLU A 93 9.13 5.31 -2.24
CA GLU A 93 10.02 6.47 -2.03
C GLU A 93 10.15 6.83 -0.55
N ALA A 94 9.17 6.47 0.28
CA ALA A 94 9.22 6.65 1.72
C ALA A 94 10.42 5.91 2.36
N TYR A 95 10.89 4.83 1.75
CA TYR A 95 12.05 4.10 2.24
C TYR A 95 13.33 4.93 2.22
N SER A 96 13.54 5.71 1.17
CA SER A 96 14.72 6.57 1.04
C SER A 96 14.76 7.69 2.08
N ARG A 97 13.60 8.17 2.53
CA ARG A 97 13.48 9.28 3.49
C ARG A 97 13.34 8.82 4.94
N HIS A 98 12.57 7.76 5.16
CA HIS A 98 12.12 7.39 6.50
C HIS A 98 12.39 5.92 6.84
N ARG A 99 12.96 5.14 5.93
CA ARG A 99 13.11 3.69 6.07
C ARG A 99 11.77 2.97 6.29
N THR A 100 10.70 3.51 5.71
CA THR A 100 9.35 2.98 5.82
C THR A 100 8.77 2.60 4.47
N VAL A 101 7.74 1.75 4.47
CA VAL A 101 6.78 1.63 3.39
C VAL A 101 5.54 2.44 3.76
N GLU A 102 5.01 3.22 2.83
CA GLU A 102 3.83 4.04 3.07
C GLU A 102 2.65 3.54 2.24
N PHE A 103 1.51 3.35 2.89
CA PHE A 103 0.24 3.02 2.23
C PHE A 103 -0.65 4.25 2.19
N ARG A 104 -1.09 4.64 0.98
CA ARG A 104 -1.71 5.95 0.71
C ARG A 104 -3.17 5.84 0.28
N GLN A 105 -3.73 4.64 0.12
CA GLN A 105 -5.03 4.48 -0.52
C GLN A 105 -6.22 4.85 0.37
N HIS A 106 -6.13 4.67 1.68
CA HIS A 106 -7.29 4.86 2.56
C HIS A 106 -7.78 6.30 2.55
N SER A 107 -9.12 6.48 2.50
CA SER A 107 -9.74 7.78 2.61
C SER A 107 -9.50 8.42 3.97
N GLY A 108 -9.59 9.74 4.03
CA GLY A 108 -9.55 10.47 5.31
C GLY A 108 -10.69 10.02 6.23
N THR A 109 -10.37 9.78 7.48
CA THR A 109 -11.34 9.38 8.50
C THR A 109 -10.80 9.69 9.89
N ILE A 110 -11.73 9.98 10.83
CA ILE A 110 -11.45 10.05 12.26
C ILE A 110 -12.01 8.83 13.00
N ASN A 111 -12.59 7.88 12.28
CA ASN A 111 -13.13 6.66 12.86
C ASN A 111 -11.98 5.71 13.22
N PHE A 112 -11.73 5.56 14.51
CA PHE A 112 -10.63 4.75 15.04
C PHE A 112 -10.72 3.28 14.59
N THR A 113 -11.92 2.71 14.61
CA THR A 113 -12.11 1.31 14.20
C THR A 113 -11.72 1.08 12.74
N LYS A 114 -12.05 2.02 11.85
CA LYS A 114 -11.64 1.94 10.43
C LYS A 114 -10.12 2.02 10.29
N ILE A 115 -9.49 2.95 11.01
CA ILE A 115 -8.03 3.10 11.00
C ILE A 115 -7.36 1.84 11.54
N GLU A 116 -7.83 1.33 12.68
CA GLU A 116 -7.27 0.13 13.30
C GLU A 116 -7.38 -1.08 12.38
N ASN A 117 -8.53 -1.31 11.78
CA ASN A 117 -8.75 -2.44 10.86
C ASN A 117 -7.85 -2.34 9.64
N TRP A 118 -7.67 -1.14 9.09
CA TRP A 118 -6.78 -0.90 7.96
C TRP A 118 -5.33 -1.20 8.32
N VAL A 119 -4.86 -0.69 9.45
CA VAL A 119 -3.49 -0.93 9.94
C VAL A 119 -3.25 -2.42 10.19
N ARG A 120 -4.20 -3.12 10.82
CA ARG A 120 -4.10 -4.57 11.07
C ARG A 120 -4.05 -5.37 9.77
N PHE A 121 -4.87 -5.02 8.79
CA PHE A 121 -4.87 -5.65 7.47
C PHE A 121 -3.52 -5.50 6.77
N LEU A 122 -3.00 -4.28 6.73
CA LEU A 122 -1.69 -3.99 6.13
C LEU A 122 -0.55 -4.71 6.87
N GLY A 123 -0.60 -4.74 8.19
CA GLY A 123 0.39 -5.45 9.00
C GLY A 123 0.42 -6.95 8.70
N ARG A 124 -0.73 -7.57 8.52
CA ARG A 124 -0.82 -8.99 8.11
C ARG A 124 -0.25 -9.22 6.72
N MET A 125 -0.51 -8.31 5.79
CA MET A 125 0.06 -8.38 4.44
C MET A 125 1.58 -8.31 4.48
N ILE A 126 2.15 -7.46 5.32
CA ILE A 126 3.61 -7.35 5.51
C ILE A 126 4.19 -8.64 6.08
N ILE A 127 3.55 -9.22 7.10
CA ILE A 127 3.98 -10.50 7.68
C ILE A 127 3.96 -11.60 6.62
N PHE A 128 2.89 -11.70 5.86
CA PHE A 128 2.75 -12.64 4.75
C PHE A 128 3.88 -12.45 3.72
N ALA A 129 4.13 -11.22 3.30
CA ALA A 129 5.19 -10.91 2.34
C ALA A 129 6.58 -11.27 2.85
N SER A 130 6.80 -11.21 4.16
CA SER A 130 8.09 -11.51 4.79
C SER A 130 8.35 -13.02 4.96
N THR A 131 7.29 -13.83 4.96
CA THR A 131 7.38 -15.28 5.32
C THR A 131 7.04 -16.22 4.18
N ALA A 132 6.39 -15.74 3.13
CA ALA A 132 5.84 -16.59 2.08
C ALA A 132 6.67 -16.57 0.78
N SER A 133 6.73 -17.74 0.12
CA SER A 133 6.97 -17.81 -1.32
C SER A 133 5.61 -17.61 -1.97
N LEU A 134 5.45 -16.52 -2.73
CA LEU A 134 4.15 -16.20 -3.31
C LEU A 134 3.79 -17.16 -4.44
N PRO A 135 2.68 -17.90 -4.32
CA PRO A 135 2.14 -18.62 -5.46
C PRO A 135 1.58 -17.65 -6.49
N ALA A 136 1.41 -18.10 -7.72
CA ALA A 136 0.64 -17.36 -8.70
C ALA A 136 -0.82 -17.27 -8.21
N GLY A 137 -1.42 -16.07 -8.29
CA GLY A 137 -2.83 -15.89 -7.96
C GLY A 137 -3.15 -15.67 -6.47
N ILE A 138 -2.41 -14.79 -5.82
CA ILE A 138 -2.67 -14.36 -4.43
C ILE A 138 -4.07 -13.74 -4.33
N ARG A 139 -4.79 -14.12 -3.28
CA ARG A 139 -6.13 -13.61 -2.99
C ARG A 139 -6.16 -12.90 -1.63
N LEU A 140 -7.20 -12.07 -1.44
CA LEU A 140 -7.36 -11.32 -0.21
C LEU A 140 -7.43 -12.23 1.03
N GLU A 141 -8.04 -13.40 0.90
CA GLU A 141 -8.15 -14.38 1.98
C GLU A 141 -6.82 -15.03 2.39
N ASP A 142 -5.76 -14.84 1.62
CA ASP A 142 -4.42 -15.36 1.93
C ASP A 142 -3.69 -14.55 3.01
N PHE A 143 -4.27 -13.43 3.43
CA PHE A 143 -3.67 -12.51 4.42
C PHE A 143 -4.24 -12.68 5.83
#